data_580e6ae9ae95cf0d0c3bf1f1acf8e518
#
_entry.id   580e6ae9ae95cf0d0c3bf1f1acf8e518
#
_cell.length_a   1.000
_cell.length_b   1.000
_cell.length_c   1.000
_cell.angle_alpha   90.00
_cell.angle_beta   90.00
_cell.angle_gamma   90.00
#
_symmetry.space_group_name_H-M   'P 1'
#
loop_
_entity.id
_entity.type
_entity.pdbx_description
1 polymer ?
#
loop_
_entity_poly.entity_id
_entity_poly.type
_entity_poly.pdbx_seq_one_letter_code
_entity_poly.pdbx_strand_id
1 'polypeptide(L)'
;MHKKNKNYWTFMFKYTNIELTVKRNKKQEGNKRMKGNVIVGQSGGPTAAINASLAGVYRTAKDRGANKVYGMLHGIQGLLKEKYIDLSDHIKTELDAELLKRTPAAFLGSCRYKLPEIHENREVYDKIFEILDKLDIEVFIYIGGNDSMDTIKKLSDYAIIFGHAIRFIGCPKTIDNDLALTDHTPGYGSAAKYIGTSMKEIIRDSFCLEYEKGVVSIVEIMGRNAGWLTGAAALSKGEDCEGPDLIYLPELPFDLQLFGEKIKQLLQEKTSIVVAVSEGIRTEDGTYVCELGNSIDFVDAFGHKQLSGTASYLASYIAGEIGCKTRAIELSTLQRAASHAASRVDILEAYQVGGAAVKAADEGDTGKMVVLKRLSDDPYQCGTEVKDVHKIANDEKLVPETG
;
A
#
# COMPACT_ATOMS: atom_id res chain seq x y z
N MET A 1 -12.00 50.09 5.09
CA MET A 1 -12.43 48.79 5.63
C MET A 1 -13.70 48.37 4.92
N HIS A 2 -13.66 47.56 3.87
CA HIS A 2 -14.79 46.80 3.28
C HIS A 2 -14.38 46.34 1.86
N LYS A 3 -13.54 45.34 1.75
CA LYS A 3 -13.27 44.63 0.46
C LYS A 3 -12.55 43.27 0.68
N LYS A 4 -13.01 42.41 1.61
CA LYS A 4 -12.40 41.07 1.79
C LYS A 4 -13.38 39.91 1.98
N ASN A 5 -14.67 40.05 1.66
CA ASN A 5 -15.65 38.97 1.92
C ASN A 5 -16.36 38.40 0.67
N LYS A 6 -15.89 38.68 -0.57
CA LYS A 6 -16.54 38.10 -1.76
C LYS A 6 -15.99 36.76 -2.25
N ASN A 7 -14.82 36.35 -1.78
CA ASN A 7 -14.20 35.11 -2.30
C ASN A 7 -14.59 33.82 -1.57
N TYR A 8 -15.12 33.89 -0.35
CA TYR A 8 -15.55 32.72 0.41
C TYR A 8 -16.85 32.10 -0.12
N TRP A 9 -17.79 32.91 -0.59
CA TRP A 9 -19.06 32.44 -1.13
C TRP A 9 -18.95 31.82 -2.52
N THR A 10 -18.00 32.28 -3.33
CA THR A 10 -17.75 31.72 -4.68
C THR A 10 -17.11 30.32 -4.60
N PHE A 11 -16.37 30.02 -3.52
CA PHE A 11 -15.78 28.70 -3.29
C PHE A 11 -16.85 27.67 -2.85
N MET A 12 -17.81 28.06 -2.02
CA MET A 12 -18.93 27.18 -1.62
C MET A 12 -19.87 26.82 -2.78
N PHE A 13 -20.13 27.76 -3.71
CA PHE A 13 -20.99 27.48 -4.87
C PHE A 13 -20.39 26.52 -5.90
N LYS A 14 -19.06 26.36 -5.96
CA LYS A 14 -18.42 25.34 -6.81
C LYS A 14 -18.57 23.93 -6.25
N TYR A 15 -18.63 23.75 -4.94
CA TYR A 15 -18.81 22.43 -4.33
C TYR A 15 -20.25 21.90 -4.45
N THR A 16 -21.27 22.77 -4.41
CA THR A 16 -22.67 22.38 -4.63
C THR A 16 -22.96 21.97 -6.07
N ASN A 17 -22.21 22.48 -7.06
CA ASN A 17 -22.37 22.06 -8.45
C ASN A 17 -21.75 20.70 -8.76
N ILE A 18 -20.72 20.25 -8.00
CA ILE A 18 -20.15 18.91 -8.12
C ILE A 18 -21.13 17.86 -7.57
N GLU A 19 -21.83 18.14 -6.47
CA GLU A 19 -22.90 17.27 -5.97
C GLU A 19 -24.11 17.16 -6.90
N LEU A 20 -24.45 18.24 -7.60
CA LEU A 20 -25.55 18.26 -8.58
C LEU A 20 -25.18 17.54 -9.88
N THR A 21 -23.91 17.54 -10.28
CA THR A 21 -23.42 16.79 -11.45
C THR A 21 -23.37 15.30 -11.17
N VAL A 22 -22.99 14.90 -9.95
CA VAL A 22 -23.07 13.50 -9.48
C VAL A 22 -24.52 13.01 -9.42
N LYS A 23 -25.48 13.86 -9.06
CA LYS A 23 -26.92 13.50 -9.06
C LYS A 23 -27.53 13.40 -10.48
N ARG A 24 -26.98 14.09 -11.48
CA ARG A 24 -27.49 14.02 -12.86
C ARG A 24 -27.04 12.77 -13.63
N ASN A 25 -25.85 12.22 -13.31
CA ASN A 25 -25.38 10.98 -13.94
C ASN A 25 -26.05 9.70 -13.38
N LYS A 26 -26.82 9.78 -12.30
CA LYS A 26 -27.59 8.65 -11.74
C LYS A 26 -28.81 8.21 -12.57
N LYS A 27 -29.11 8.83 -13.72
CA LYS A 27 -30.34 8.56 -14.49
C LYS A 27 -30.19 7.74 -15.76
N GLN A 28 -29.01 7.19 -16.07
CA GLN A 28 -28.79 6.44 -17.32
C GLN A 28 -28.08 5.09 -17.21
N GLU A 29 -27.76 4.60 -16.00
CA GLU A 29 -27.26 3.24 -15.85
C GLU A 29 -28.45 2.27 -15.67
N GLY A 30 -28.75 1.50 -16.71
CA GLY A 30 -29.74 0.43 -16.66
C GLY A 30 -29.43 -0.54 -15.52
N ASN A 31 -30.44 -0.80 -14.73
CA ASN A 31 -30.47 -1.52 -13.46
C ASN A 31 -30.07 -3.01 -13.62
N LYS A 32 -28.81 -3.33 -13.88
CA LYS A 32 -28.27 -4.66 -13.57
C LYS A 32 -28.10 -4.73 -12.07
N ARG A 33 -28.92 -5.49 -11.40
CA ARG A 33 -28.80 -5.78 -9.96
C ARG A 33 -28.06 -7.08 -9.80
N MET A 34 -26.99 -7.05 -8.98
CA MET A 34 -26.37 -8.27 -8.46
C MET A 34 -27.45 -9.16 -7.84
N LYS A 35 -27.39 -10.46 -8.06
CA LYS A 35 -28.39 -11.41 -7.56
C LYS A 35 -27.88 -12.26 -6.40
N GLY A 36 -26.56 -12.41 -6.28
CA GLY A 36 -25.90 -13.21 -5.25
C GLY A 36 -25.22 -12.38 -4.18
N ASN A 37 -24.35 -13.03 -3.44
CA ASN A 37 -23.57 -12.45 -2.38
C ASN A 37 -22.17 -12.05 -2.85
N VAL A 38 -21.58 -11.07 -2.16
CA VAL A 38 -20.19 -10.66 -2.35
C VAL A 38 -19.37 -11.15 -1.18
N ILE A 39 -18.17 -11.62 -1.44
CA ILE A 39 -17.18 -11.88 -0.39
C ILE A 39 -15.92 -11.06 -0.64
N VAL A 40 -15.36 -10.47 0.41
CA VAL A 40 -14.14 -9.66 0.34
C VAL A 40 -13.14 -10.08 1.40
N GLY A 41 -11.86 -10.11 1.05
CA GLY A 41 -10.77 -10.37 1.98
C GLY A 41 -9.64 -9.36 1.87
N GLN A 42 -8.85 -9.28 2.93
CA GLN A 42 -7.66 -8.45 3.04
C GLN A 42 -6.43 -9.34 3.20
N SER A 43 -5.33 -9.02 2.51
CA SER A 43 -4.13 -9.86 2.46
C SER A 43 -2.84 -9.03 2.43
N GLY A 44 -1.75 -9.62 2.92
CA GLY A 44 -0.43 -9.02 2.98
C GLY A 44 -0.28 -7.99 4.10
N GLY A 45 0.71 -7.12 4.01
CA GLY A 45 0.95 -6.05 4.99
C GLY A 45 -0.25 -5.08 5.09
N PRO A 46 -0.70 -4.71 6.30
CA PRO A 46 -1.77 -3.72 6.44
C PRO A 46 -1.28 -2.32 6.06
N THR A 47 -2.22 -1.41 5.76
CA THR A 47 -1.94 0.00 5.45
C THR A 47 -2.93 0.92 6.13
N ALA A 48 -2.65 2.23 6.14
CA ALA A 48 -3.61 3.23 6.60
C ALA A 48 -4.86 3.34 5.70
N ALA A 49 -4.78 2.87 4.44
CA ALA A 49 -5.84 3.01 3.44
C ALA A 49 -6.63 1.71 3.15
N ILE A 50 -6.16 0.54 3.63
CA ILE A 50 -6.75 -0.75 3.24
C ILE A 50 -8.24 -0.87 3.61
N ASN A 51 -8.65 -0.28 4.71
CA ASN A 51 -10.04 -0.31 5.15
C ASN A 51 -10.93 0.67 4.36
N ALA A 52 -10.35 1.69 3.73
CA ALA A 52 -11.10 2.54 2.80
C ALA A 52 -11.52 1.74 1.55
N SER A 53 -10.63 0.87 1.03
CA SER A 53 -10.99 -0.06 -0.05
C SER A 53 -12.11 -1.02 0.39
N LEU A 54 -12.04 -1.57 1.59
CA LEU A 54 -13.09 -2.43 2.15
C LEU A 54 -14.44 -1.69 2.24
N ALA A 55 -14.45 -0.44 2.73
CA ALA A 55 -15.65 0.39 2.80
C ALA A 55 -16.23 0.67 1.39
N GLY A 56 -15.36 0.90 0.40
CA GLY A 56 -15.74 1.07 -1.00
C GLY A 56 -16.41 -0.17 -1.59
N VAL A 57 -15.84 -1.36 -1.34
CA VAL A 57 -16.44 -2.65 -1.72
C VAL A 57 -17.82 -2.81 -1.08
N TYR A 58 -17.92 -2.66 0.25
CA TYR A 58 -19.17 -2.84 0.98
C TYR A 58 -20.28 -1.93 0.46
N ARG A 59 -20.03 -0.61 0.37
CA ARG A 59 -21.02 0.37 -0.07
C ARG A 59 -21.47 0.11 -1.49
N THR A 60 -20.54 -0.10 -2.41
CA THR A 60 -20.88 -0.32 -3.81
C THR A 60 -21.64 -1.63 -4.00
N ALA A 61 -21.28 -2.70 -3.29
CA ALA A 61 -22.01 -3.96 -3.34
C ALA A 61 -23.46 -3.79 -2.85
N LYS A 62 -23.68 -3.09 -1.74
CA LYS A 62 -25.04 -2.78 -1.24
C LYS A 62 -25.83 -1.89 -2.22
N ASP A 63 -25.20 -0.87 -2.78
CA ASP A 63 -25.82 0.03 -3.78
C ASP A 63 -26.20 -0.72 -5.07
N ARG A 64 -25.43 -1.75 -5.46
CA ARG A 64 -25.69 -2.63 -6.62
C ARG A 64 -26.67 -3.77 -6.30
N GLY A 65 -27.16 -3.88 -5.06
CA GLY A 65 -28.21 -4.80 -4.65
C GLY A 65 -27.73 -6.17 -4.20
N ALA A 66 -26.46 -6.34 -3.87
CA ALA A 66 -25.96 -7.57 -3.24
C ALA A 66 -26.77 -7.93 -1.98
N ASN A 67 -27.23 -9.17 -1.86
CA ASN A 67 -28.02 -9.65 -0.72
C ASN A 67 -27.18 -9.53 0.55
N LYS A 68 -25.99 -10.15 0.58
CA LYS A 68 -25.02 -10.07 1.66
C LYS A 68 -23.64 -9.70 1.17
N VAL A 69 -22.86 -9.10 2.05
CA VAL A 69 -21.45 -8.81 1.82
C VAL A 69 -20.66 -9.45 2.95
N TYR A 70 -20.00 -10.55 2.66
CA TYR A 70 -19.18 -11.27 3.61
C TYR A 70 -17.76 -10.73 3.66
N GLY A 71 -17.17 -10.67 4.84
CA GLY A 71 -15.76 -10.39 5.09
C GLY A 71 -15.02 -11.65 5.49
N MET A 72 -14.00 -12.07 4.75
CA MET A 72 -13.10 -13.17 5.12
C MET A 72 -12.20 -12.73 6.27
N LEU A 73 -12.31 -13.35 7.45
CA LEU A 73 -11.37 -13.11 8.55
C LEU A 73 -10.04 -13.78 8.25
N HIS A 74 -8.96 -12.99 8.20
CA HIS A 74 -7.61 -13.44 7.83
C HIS A 74 -7.52 -14.06 6.43
N GLY A 75 -8.18 -13.44 5.46
CA GLY A 75 -8.10 -13.76 4.04
C GLY A 75 -8.38 -15.23 3.70
N ILE A 76 -7.67 -15.79 2.71
CA ILE A 76 -7.84 -17.19 2.27
C ILE A 76 -7.58 -18.19 3.41
N GLN A 77 -6.60 -17.93 4.27
CA GLN A 77 -6.28 -18.82 5.38
C GLN A 77 -7.45 -18.96 6.35
N GLY A 78 -8.18 -17.89 6.59
CA GLY A 78 -9.38 -17.91 7.40
C GLY A 78 -10.58 -18.50 6.67
N LEU A 79 -10.74 -18.21 5.36
CA LEU A 79 -11.80 -18.79 4.53
C LEU A 79 -11.75 -20.32 4.54
N LEU A 80 -10.56 -20.92 4.39
CA LEU A 80 -10.33 -22.35 4.49
C LEU A 80 -10.75 -22.97 5.83
N LYS A 81 -10.85 -22.14 6.88
CA LYS A 81 -11.34 -22.51 8.22
C LYS A 81 -12.79 -22.05 8.46
N GLU A 82 -13.51 -21.68 7.40
CA GLU A 82 -14.86 -21.12 7.40
C GLU A 82 -15.03 -19.91 8.35
N LYS A 83 -13.97 -19.07 8.46
CA LYS A 83 -14.00 -17.85 9.27
C LYS A 83 -14.36 -16.64 8.42
N TYR A 84 -15.60 -16.23 8.49
CA TYR A 84 -16.14 -15.05 7.81
C TYR A 84 -17.23 -14.40 8.64
N ILE A 85 -17.53 -13.14 8.36
CA ILE A 85 -18.57 -12.34 9.01
C ILE A 85 -19.48 -11.70 7.97
N ASP A 86 -20.72 -11.41 8.30
CA ASP A 86 -21.56 -10.49 7.50
C ASP A 86 -21.20 -9.05 7.87
N LEU A 87 -20.70 -8.29 6.92
CA LEU A 87 -20.28 -6.91 7.14
C LEU A 87 -21.46 -5.99 7.52
N SER A 88 -22.70 -6.36 7.18
CA SER A 88 -23.89 -5.59 7.56
C SER A 88 -24.12 -5.56 9.07
N ASP A 89 -23.58 -6.52 9.82
CA ASP A 89 -23.66 -6.55 11.30
C ASP A 89 -22.71 -5.51 11.93
N HIS A 90 -21.69 -5.09 11.20
CA HIS A 90 -20.63 -4.19 11.68
C HIS A 90 -20.71 -2.78 11.07
N ILE A 91 -21.22 -2.65 9.86
CA ILE A 91 -21.34 -1.37 9.14
C ILE A 91 -22.83 -1.06 8.96
N LYS A 92 -23.45 -0.48 10.00
CA LYS A 92 -24.91 -0.21 10.06
C LYS A 92 -25.27 1.20 9.57
N THR A 93 -24.37 2.14 9.75
CA THR A 93 -24.59 3.56 9.45
C THR A 93 -23.49 4.12 8.53
N GLU A 94 -23.74 5.30 7.95
CA GLU A 94 -22.70 6.05 7.22
C GLU A 94 -21.50 6.37 8.12
N LEU A 95 -21.73 6.65 9.41
CA LEU A 95 -20.68 6.94 10.35
C LEU A 95 -19.77 5.72 10.55
N ASP A 96 -20.32 4.51 10.62
CA ASP A 96 -19.51 3.29 10.74
C ASP A 96 -18.60 3.11 9.52
N ALA A 97 -19.11 3.40 8.31
CA ALA A 97 -18.32 3.35 7.08
C ALA A 97 -17.22 4.43 7.06
N GLU A 98 -17.50 5.65 7.53
CA GLU A 98 -16.51 6.73 7.62
C GLU A 98 -15.44 6.45 8.69
N LEU A 99 -15.81 5.82 9.82
CA LEU A 99 -14.88 5.38 10.85
C LEU A 99 -13.99 4.25 10.32
N LEU A 100 -14.58 3.29 9.61
CA LEU A 100 -13.82 2.19 8.99
C LEU A 100 -12.75 2.72 8.04
N LYS A 101 -13.08 3.70 7.18
CA LYS A 101 -12.12 4.32 6.24
C LYS A 101 -10.89 4.91 6.92
N ARG A 102 -10.98 5.32 8.18
CA ARG A 102 -9.92 5.94 8.97
C ARG A 102 -9.28 5.00 9.99
N THR A 103 -9.81 3.79 10.12
CA THR A 103 -9.25 2.77 11.01
C THR A 103 -7.97 2.23 10.40
N PRO A 104 -6.83 2.30 11.11
CA PRO A 104 -5.57 1.74 10.62
C PRO A 104 -5.58 0.23 10.61
N ALA A 105 -4.66 -0.36 9.87
CA ALA A 105 -4.48 -1.79 9.70
C ALA A 105 -5.67 -2.48 9.00
N ALA A 106 -5.69 -3.82 8.99
CA ALA A 106 -6.72 -4.57 8.29
C ALA A 106 -7.86 -4.95 9.24
N PHE A 107 -9.05 -4.41 9.02
CA PHE A 107 -10.24 -4.67 9.84
C PHE A 107 -10.63 -6.16 9.88
N LEU A 108 -10.53 -6.83 8.73
CA LEU A 108 -10.79 -8.28 8.63
C LEU A 108 -9.61 -9.15 9.10
N GLY A 109 -8.53 -8.53 9.60
CA GLY A 109 -7.26 -9.22 9.71
C GLY A 109 -6.64 -9.48 8.35
N SER A 110 -5.44 -10.03 8.33
CA SER A 110 -4.68 -10.33 7.12
C SER A 110 -4.06 -11.71 7.22
N CYS A 111 -3.59 -12.24 6.10
CA CYS A 111 -2.78 -13.44 6.06
C CYS A 111 -1.63 -13.29 5.06
N ARG A 112 -0.63 -14.15 5.22
CA ARG A 112 0.41 -14.42 4.24
C ARG A 112 0.26 -15.88 3.83
N TYR A 113 -0.60 -16.13 2.83
CA TYR A 113 -0.91 -17.47 2.35
C TYR A 113 -0.71 -17.51 0.85
N LYS A 114 0.26 -18.28 0.41
CA LYS A 114 0.51 -18.54 -1.01
C LYS A 114 -0.34 -19.72 -1.46
N LEU A 115 -1.26 -19.46 -2.38
CA LEU A 115 -2.09 -20.52 -2.95
C LEU A 115 -1.19 -21.43 -3.80
N PRO A 116 -1.16 -22.75 -3.57
CA PRO A 116 -0.36 -23.66 -4.38
C PRO A 116 -0.80 -23.65 -5.84
N GLU A 117 0.01 -24.16 -6.75
CA GLU A 117 -0.45 -24.35 -8.14
C GLU A 117 -1.57 -25.42 -8.19
N ILE A 118 -2.49 -25.28 -9.15
CA ILE A 118 -3.66 -26.17 -9.26
C ILE A 118 -3.26 -27.64 -9.35
N HIS A 119 -2.17 -27.94 -10.08
CA HIS A 119 -1.66 -29.31 -10.25
C HIS A 119 -0.96 -29.88 -9.01
N GLU A 120 -0.50 -29.01 -8.08
CA GLU A 120 0.16 -29.43 -6.86
C GLU A 120 -0.85 -29.79 -5.77
N ASN A 121 -1.93 -29.05 -5.64
CA ASN A 121 -2.93 -29.29 -4.61
C ASN A 121 -4.33 -28.77 -5.01
N ARG A 122 -5.02 -29.57 -5.77
CA ARG A 122 -6.40 -29.27 -6.21
C ARG A 122 -7.41 -29.22 -5.06
N GLU A 123 -7.22 -30.01 -4.02
CA GLU A 123 -8.18 -30.13 -2.90
C GLU A 123 -8.40 -28.78 -2.18
N VAL A 124 -7.37 -27.91 -2.16
CA VAL A 124 -7.49 -26.57 -1.59
C VAL A 124 -8.47 -25.72 -2.39
N TYR A 125 -8.43 -25.83 -3.73
CA TYR A 125 -9.36 -25.13 -4.62
C TYR A 125 -10.77 -25.65 -4.47
N ASP A 126 -10.94 -27.00 -4.53
CA ASP A 126 -12.23 -27.64 -4.36
C ASP A 126 -12.90 -27.18 -3.06
N LYS A 127 -12.13 -27.11 -1.96
CA LYS A 127 -12.62 -26.62 -0.68
C LYS A 127 -13.00 -25.13 -0.68
N ILE A 128 -12.21 -24.27 -1.33
CA ILE A 128 -12.54 -22.84 -1.46
C ILE A 128 -13.88 -22.71 -2.20
N PHE A 129 -14.03 -23.37 -3.34
CA PHE A 129 -15.23 -23.28 -4.15
C PHE A 129 -16.46 -23.88 -3.46
N GLU A 130 -16.31 -24.98 -2.72
CA GLU A 130 -17.39 -25.54 -1.87
C GLU A 130 -17.91 -24.49 -0.87
N ILE A 131 -17.01 -23.74 -0.21
CA ILE A 131 -17.39 -22.68 0.72
C ILE A 131 -18.07 -21.53 0.00
N LEU A 132 -17.57 -21.12 -1.17
CA LEU A 132 -18.14 -20.05 -1.97
C LEU A 132 -19.54 -20.40 -2.48
N ASP A 133 -19.75 -21.62 -2.93
CA ASP A 133 -21.06 -22.14 -3.36
C ASP A 133 -22.03 -22.22 -2.18
N LYS A 134 -21.61 -22.74 -1.01
CA LYS A 134 -22.40 -22.77 0.23
C LYS A 134 -22.89 -21.37 0.64
N LEU A 135 -22.10 -20.33 0.39
CA LEU A 135 -22.43 -18.94 0.70
C LEU A 135 -23.15 -18.20 -0.45
N ASP A 136 -23.47 -18.86 -1.56
CA ASP A 136 -24.07 -18.26 -2.76
C ASP A 136 -23.28 -17.03 -3.23
N ILE A 137 -21.94 -17.18 -3.33
CA ILE A 137 -21.05 -16.08 -3.73
C ILE A 137 -21.08 -15.92 -5.25
N GLU A 138 -21.45 -14.73 -5.71
CA GLU A 138 -21.36 -14.29 -7.10
C GLU A 138 -20.06 -13.57 -7.40
N VAL A 139 -19.53 -12.83 -6.43
CA VAL A 139 -18.34 -11.97 -6.60
C VAL A 139 -17.36 -12.16 -5.44
N PHE A 140 -16.11 -12.41 -5.80
CA PHE A 140 -14.98 -12.51 -4.88
C PHE A 140 -14.02 -11.34 -5.11
N ILE A 141 -13.83 -10.51 -4.08
CA ILE A 141 -12.89 -9.37 -4.11
C ILE A 141 -11.73 -9.66 -3.15
N TYR A 142 -10.50 -9.48 -3.61
CA TYR A 142 -9.32 -9.64 -2.76
C TYR A 142 -8.46 -8.39 -2.75
N ILE A 143 -8.34 -7.77 -1.56
CA ILE A 143 -7.60 -6.53 -1.36
C ILE A 143 -6.18 -6.89 -0.94
N GLY A 144 -5.19 -6.61 -1.81
CA GLY A 144 -3.81 -6.96 -1.50
C GLY A 144 -2.78 -6.56 -2.54
N GLY A 145 -1.54 -6.99 -2.31
CA GLY A 145 -0.39 -6.76 -3.18
C GLY A 145 -0.21 -7.87 -4.22
N ASN A 146 1.02 -8.05 -4.66
CA ASN A 146 1.39 -8.95 -5.77
C ASN A 146 0.96 -10.41 -5.52
N ASP A 147 1.26 -11.00 -4.35
CA ASP A 147 0.82 -12.36 -4.00
C ASP A 147 -0.71 -12.51 -3.97
N SER A 148 -1.43 -11.43 -3.66
CA SER A 148 -2.90 -11.44 -3.68
C SER A 148 -3.43 -11.43 -5.11
N MET A 149 -2.72 -10.78 -6.03
CA MET A 149 -3.05 -10.80 -7.46
C MET A 149 -2.76 -12.18 -8.07
N ASP A 150 -1.70 -12.88 -7.63
CA ASP A 150 -1.47 -14.28 -7.97
C ASP A 150 -2.61 -15.19 -7.47
N THR A 151 -3.13 -14.94 -6.28
CA THR A 151 -4.32 -15.65 -5.78
C THR A 151 -5.55 -15.42 -6.66
N ILE A 152 -5.84 -14.17 -7.05
CA ILE A 152 -6.95 -13.83 -7.97
C ILE A 152 -6.78 -14.52 -9.33
N LYS A 153 -5.57 -14.48 -9.89
CA LYS A 153 -5.23 -15.17 -11.14
C LYS A 153 -5.57 -16.65 -11.04
N LYS A 154 -5.03 -17.35 -10.04
CA LYS A 154 -5.22 -18.79 -9.86
C LYS A 154 -6.68 -19.18 -9.64
N LEU A 155 -7.44 -18.42 -8.82
CA LEU A 155 -8.84 -18.69 -8.57
C LEU A 155 -9.71 -18.40 -9.80
N SER A 156 -9.42 -17.35 -10.56
CA SER A 156 -10.15 -17.06 -11.81
C SER A 156 -9.89 -18.10 -12.88
N ASP A 157 -8.65 -18.59 -13.02
CA ASP A 157 -8.29 -19.65 -13.95
C ASP A 157 -8.99 -20.96 -13.58
N TYR A 158 -9.01 -21.31 -12.29
CA TYR A 158 -9.75 -22.48 -11.80
C TYR A 158 -11.24 -22.38 -12.13
N ALA A 159 -11.86 -21.22 -11.88
CA ALA A 159 -13.27 -21.00 -12.20
C ALA A 159 -13.58 -21.19 -13.68
N ILE A 160 -12.73 -20.70 -14.57
CA ILE A 160 -12.88 -20.87 -16.03
C ILE A 160 -12.74 -22.34 -16.41
N ILE A 161 -11.71 -23.03 -15.91
CA ILE A 161 -11.44 -24.44 -16.25
C ILE A 161 -12.58 -25.37 -15.83
N PHE A 162 -13.15 -25.13 -14.64
CA PHE A 162 -14.18 -26.01 -14.05
C PHE A 162 -15.61 -25.48 -14.18
N GLY A 163 -15.81 -24.36 -14.89
CA GLY A 163 -17.14 -23.84 -15.25
C GLY A 163 -17.90 -23.17 -14.11
N HIS A 164 -17.21 -22.62 -13.11
CA HIS A 164 -17.83 -21.81 -12.06
C HIS A 164 -18.15 -20.40 -12.55
N ALA A 165 -19.30 -19.86 -12.14
CA ALA A 165 -19.78 -18.55 -12.58
C ALA A 165 -19.32 -17.39 -11.68
N ILE A 166 -18.52 -17.67 -10.63
CA ILE A 166 -18.02 -16.70 -9.67
C ILE A 166 -17.01 -15.78 -10.36
N ARG A 167 -17.10 -14.48 -10.09
CA ARG A 167 -16.21 -13.46 -10.64
C ARG A 167 -15.17 -13.05 -9.63
N PHE A 168 -13.90 -13.06 -10.03
CA PHE A 168 -12.74 -12.77 -9.19
C PHE A 168 -12.09 -11.48 -9.62
N ILE A 169 -12.06 -10.47 -8.73
CA ILE A 169 -11.45 -9.15 -9.00
C ILE A 169 -10.44 -8.81 -7.91
N GLY A 170 -9.24 -8.43 -8.35
CA GLY A 170 -8.19 -7.87 -7.50
C GLY A 170 -8.43 -6.40 -7.21
N CYS A 171 -8.29 -6.03 -5.94
CA CYS A 171 -8.31 -4.66 -5.45
C CYS A 171 -6.90 -4.32 -4.95
N PRO A 172 -6.14 -3.45 -5.63
CA PRO A 172 -4.74 -3.20 -5.31
C PRO A 172 -4.60 -2.56 -3.94
N LYS A 173 -3.58 -2.96 -3.21
CA LYS A 173 -3.13 -2.39 -1.96
C LYS A 173 -1.69 -2.80 -1.71
N THR A 174 -0.79 -1.83 -1.57
CA THR A 174 0.54 -1.95 -0.95
C THR A 174 1.09 -0.55 -0.68
N ILE A 175 1.94 -0.40 0.33
CA ILE A 175 2.73 0.82 0.55
C ILE A 175 3.95 0.87 -0.37
N ASP A 176 4.39 -0.26 -0.90
CA ASP A 176 5.65 -0.40 -1.67
C ASP A 176 5.55 0.20 -3.07
N ASN A 177 4.33 0.48 -3.56
CA ASN A 177 4.06 1.03 -4.89
C ASN A 177 4.64 0.19 -6.04
N ASP A 178 4.75 -1.11 -5.84
CA ASP A 178 5.43 -2.09 -6.68
C ASP A 178 4.53 -2.84 -7.67
N LEU A 179 3.21 -2.60 -7.68
CA LEU A 179 2.31 -3.26 -8.63
C LEU A 179 2.43 -2.67 -10.02
N ALA A 180 2.57 -3.54 -11.01
CA ALA A 180 2.64 -3.16 -12.43
C ALA A 180 1.30 -2.59 -12.95
N LEU A 181 1.36 -1.84 -14.04
CA LEU A 181 0.23 -1.27 -14.80
C LEU A 181 -0.68 -0.30 -14.03
N THR A 182 -0.40 0.05 -12.80
CA THR A 182 -1.09 1.11 -12.06
C THR A 182 -0.17 2.32 -11.87
N ASP A 183 -0.71 3.54 -11.90
CA ASP A 183 0.07 4.75 -11.65
C ASP A 183 0.73 4.69 -10.27
N HIS A 184 -0.08 4.43 -9.26
CA HIS A 184 0.37 4.18 -7.89
C HIS A 184 -0.60 3.22 -7.19
N THR A 185 -0.25 2.81 -5.97
CA THR A 185 -1.06 1.84 -5.20
C THR A 185 -1.68 2.49 -3.98
N PRO A 186 -2.97 2.18 -3.66
CA PRO A 186 -3.57 2.61 -2.41
C PRO A 186 -2.77 2.15 -1.19
N GLY A 187 -2.45 3.09 -0.32
CA GLY A 187 -1.55 2.92 0.83
C GLY A 187 -0.19 3.63 0.66
N TYR A 188 0.34 3.71 -0.56
CA TYR A 188 1.61 4.39 -0.85
C TYR A 188 1.55 5.88 -0.52
N GLY A 189 0.52 6.60 -0.99
CA GLY A 189 0.42 8.05 -0.77
C GLY A 189 0.39 8.45 0.70
N SER A 190 -0.26 7.65 1.56
CA SER A 190 -0.25 7.88 3.02
C SER A 190 1.10 7.58 3.64
N ALA A 191 1.75 6.48 3.24
CA ALA A 191 3.08 6.12 3.74
C ALA A 191 4.15 7.13 3.28
N ALA A 192 4.13 7.56 2.03
CA ALA A 192 5.03 8.58 1.49
C ALA A 192 4.88 9.92 2.23
N LYS A 193 3.65 10.35 2.51
CA LYS A 193 3.38 11.55 3.32
C LYS A 193 3.94 11.41 4.73
N TYR A 194 3.74 10.26 5.39
CA TYR A 194 4.30 10.00 6.71
C TYR A 194 5.82 10.08 6.68
N ILE A 195 6.47 9.43 5.71
CA ILE A 195 7.93 9.42 5.55
C ILE A 195 8.46 10.83 5.33
N GLY A 196 7.91 11.58 4.37
CA GLY A 196 8.34 12.95 4.10
C GLY A 196 8.20 13.87 5.31
N THR A 197 7.11 13.74 6.08
CA THR A 197 6.89 14.51 7.31
C THR A 197 7.87 14.10 8.40
N SER A 198 8.02 12.81 8.70
CA SER A 198 8.91 12.29 9.74
C SER A 198 10.38 12.57 9.43
N MET A 199 10.79 12.46 8.16
CA MET A 199 12.14 12.83 7.73
C MET A 199 12.43 14.29 8.00
N LYS A 200 11.49 15.19 7.70
CA LYS A 200 11.65 16.62 8.00
C LYS A 200 11.81 16.87 9.49
N GLU A 201 11.03 16.21 10.33
CA GLU A 201 11.13 16.32 11.80
C GLU A 201 12.48 15.79 12.30
N ILE A 202 12.95 14.64 11.80
CA ILE A 202 14.24 14.04 12.14
C ILE A 202 15.39 14.95 11.73
N ILE A 203 15.35 15.52 10.52
CA ILE A 203 16.38 16.46 10.03
C ILE A 203 16.44 17.69 10.94
N ARG A 204 15.29 18.26 11.28
CA ARG A 204 15.21 19.45 12.16
C ARG A 204 15.71 19.15 13.58
N ASP A 205 15.34 17.99 14.16
CA ASP A 205 15.86 17.56 15.47
C ASP A 205 17.36 17.35 15.42
N SER A 206 17.89 16.67 14.40
CA SER A 206 19.32 16.43 14.26
C SER A 206 20.13 17.73 14.15
N PHE A 207 19.56 18.74 13.50
CA PHE A 207 20.20 20.04 13.31
C PHE A 207 20.26 20.90 14.60
N CYS A 208 19.41 20.61 15.59
CA CYS A 208 19.38 21.35 16.87
C CYS A 208 20.55 21.01 17.79
N LEU A 209 21.30 19.95 17.51
CA LEU A 209 22.32 19.40 18.39
C LEU A 209 23.70 19.52 17.73
N GLU A 210 24.59 20.23 18.43
CA GLU A 210 25.99 20.36 18.02
C GLU A 210 26.87 19.36 18.78
N TYR A 211 27.65 18.59 18.03
CA TYR A 211 28.62 17.62 18.54
C TYR A 211 30.00 17.92 17.94
N GLU A 212 31.04 17.82 18.72
CA GLU A 212 32.41 18.13 18.30
C GLU A 212 32.86 17.37 17.05
N LYS A 213 32.47 16.08 16.93
CA LYS A 213 32.77 15.23 15.76
C LYS A 213 31.58 15.05 14.82
N GLY A 214 30.51 15.81 15.03
CA GLY A 214 29.28 15.69 14.28
C GLY A 214 28.40 14.51 14.71
N VAL A 215 27.22 14.40 14.06
CA VAL A 215 26.22 13.33 14.25
C VAL A 215 25.74 12.81 12.90
N VAL A 216 25.59 11.49 12.79
CA VAL A 216 25.01 10.82 11.61
C VAL A 216 23.76 10.07 12.05
N SER A 217 22.60 10.47 11.53
CA SER A 217 21.33 9.79 11.73
C SER A 217 20.97 8.98 10.48
N ILE A 218 20.78 7.67 10.63
CA ILE A 218 20.44 6.75 9.54
C ILE A 218 19.01 6.28 9.76
N VAL A 219 18.13 6.55 8.79
CA VAL A 219 16.71 6.25 8.86
C VAL A 219 16.39 5.10 7.92
N GLU A 220 15.96 3.97 8.49
CA GLU A 220 15.55 2.78 7.75
C GLU A 220 14.08 2.86 7.37
N ILE A 221 13.82 2.65 6.09
CA ILE A 221 12.51 2.75 5.46
C ILE A 221 12.20 1.39 4.79
N MET A 222 10.94 0.95 4.88
CA MET A 222 10.47 -0.27 4.20
C MET A 222 10.61 -0.14 2.68
N GLY A 223 10.83 -1.28 2.03
CA GLY A 223 11.01 -1.40 0.58
C GLY A 223 12.05 -2.45 0.24
N ARG A 224 11.65 -3.73 0.24
CA ARG A 224 12.59 -4.84 0.02
C ARG A 224 13.25 -4.79 -1.35
N ASN A 225 12.46 -4.63 -2.40
CA ASN A 225 12.90 -4.67 -3.79
C ASN A 225 12.68 -3.34 -4.51
N ALA A 226 11.67 -2.56 -4.08
CA ALA A 226 11.30 -1.30 -4.69
C ALA A 226 11.51 -0.12 -3.73
N GLY A 227 12.28 0.86 -4.16
CA GLY A 227 12.73 2.01 -3.36
C GLY A 227 11.77 3.19 -3.32
N TRP A 228 10.53 3.07 -3.80
CA TRP A 228 9.57 4.17 -3.86
C TRP A 228 9.35 4.86 -2.51
N LEU A 229 9.24 4.09 -1.41
CA LEU A 229 9.09 4.67 -0.07
C LEU A 229 10.36 5.38 0.39
N THR A 230 11.51 4.79 0.14
CA THR A 230 12.80 5.41 0.50
C THR A 230 13.02 6.69 -0.33
N GLY A 231 12.67 6.67 -1.61
CA GLY A 231 12.67 7.86 -2.47
C GLY A 231 11.74 8.97 -1.97
N ALA A 232 10.61 8.60 -1.32
CA ALA A 232 9.70 9.57 -0.72
C ALA A 232 10.34 10.38 0.44
N ALA A 233 11.49 9.98 0.99
CA ALA A 233 12.26 10.78 1.94
C ALA A 233 12.65 12.14 1.34
N ALA A 234 12.84 12.23 0.02
CA ALA A 234 13.11 13.49 -0.69
C ALA A 234 11.97 14.52 -0.57
N LEU A 235 10.73 14.09 -0.28
CA LEU A 235 9.59 14.98 -0.05
C LEU A 235 9.72 15.84 1.22
N SER A 236 10.69 15.54 2.08
CA SER A 236 11.03 16.39 3.24
C SER A 236 11.69 17.71 2.82
N LYS A 237 12.24 17.79 1.59
CA LYS A 237 12.85 19.01 1.05
C LYS A 237 11.79 20.08 0.79
N GLY A 238 12.10 21.30 1.21
CA GLY A 238 11.27 22.49 1.03
C GLY A 238 12.05 23.75 1.34
N GLU A 239 11.38 24.90 1.40
CA GLU A 239 12.01 26.19 1.72
C GLU A 239 12.67 26.20 3.12
N ASP A 240 12.16 25.39 4.03
CA ASP A 240 12.57 25.31 5.44
C ASP A 240 13.37 24.05 5.78
N CYS A 241 13.67 23.18 4.82
CA CYS A 241 14.40 21.93 5.03
C CYS A 241 15.12 21.51 3.76
N GLU A 242 16.42 21.19 3.85
CA GLU A 242 17.22 20.77 2.70
C GLU A 242 16.91 19.34 2.21
N GLY A 243 16.24 18.54 3.02
CA GLY A 243 16.02 17.13 2.79
C GLY A 243 17.17 16.27 3.35
N PRO A 244 17.12 14.92 3.15
CA PRO A 244 18.21 14.04 3.56
C PRO A 244 19.46 14.29 2.72
N ASP A 245 20.63 14.10 3.33
CA ASP A 245 21.93 14.28 2.64
C ASP A 245 22.19 13.16 1.64
N LEU A 246 21.77 11.94 1.96
CA LEU A 246 21.93 10.75 1.11
C LEU A 246 20.66 9.90 1.14
N ILE A 247 20.34 9.29 -0.01
CA ILE A 247 19.24 8.32 -0.15
C ILE A 247 19.79 7.08 -0.86
N TYR A 248 19.63 5.89 -0.25
CA TYR A 248 20.04 4.62 -0.82
C TYR A 248 18.85 3.71 -1.09
N LEU A 249 18.64 3.39 -2.37
CA LEU A 249 17.53 2.58 -2.86
C LEU A 249 17.98 1.13 -3.07
N PRO A 250 17.06 0.14 -2.99
CA PRO A 250 17.40 -1.28 -3.14
C PRO A 250 17.68 -1.71 -4.58
N GLU A 251 17.35 -0.84 -5.57
CA GLU A 251 17.58 -1.10 -6.98
C GLU A 251 19.05 -1.00 -7.39
N LEU A 252 19.87 -0.33 -6.60
CA LEU A 252 21.28 -0.12 -6.90
C LEU A 252 22.17 -0.86 -5.89
N PRO A 253 23.30 -1.45 -6.33
CA PRO A 253 24.28 -2.05 -5.43
C PRO A 253 24.80 -1.04 -4.42
N PHE A 254 24.92 -1.46 -3.17
CA PHE A 254 25.42 -0.64 -2.07
C PHE A 254 26.88 -0.98 -1.77
N ASP A 255 27.73 0.05 -1.81
CA ASP A 255 29.15 -0.04 -1.45
C ASP A 255 29.37 0.57 -0.06
N LEU A 256 29.73 -0.28 0.90
CA LEU A 256 29.94 0.10 2.31
C LEU A 256 31.15 1.04 2.49
N GLN A 257 32.23 0.82 1.73
CA GLN A 257 33.42 1.65 1.83
C GLN A 257 33.15 3.05 1.26
N LEU A 258 32.55 3.12 0.07
CA LEU A 258 32.17 4.38 -0.57
C LEU A 258 31.16 5.16 0.30
N PHE A 259 30.24 4.46 0.98
CA PHE A 259 29.34 5.05 1.95
C PHE A 259 30.11 5.76 3.09
N GLY A 260 31.08 5.05 3.71
CA GLY A 260 31.93 5.60 4.75
C GLY A 260 32.72 6.82 4.29
N GLU A 261 33.29 6.78 3.08
CA GLU A 261 34.04 7.88 2.47
C GLU A 261 33.16 9.13 2.26
N LYS A 262 31.94 8.94 1.73
CA LYS A 262 30.97 10.03 1.55
C LYS A 262 30.56 10.68 2.87
N ILE A 263 30.32 9.88 3.92
CA ILE A 263 30.02 10.43 5.26
C ILE A 263 31.20 11.22 5.79
N LYS A 264 32.45 10.73 5.68
CA LYS A 264 33.65 11.47 6.06
C LYS A 264 33.77 12.82 5.34
N GLN A 265 33.48 12.85 4.05
CA GLN A 265 33.49 14.08 3.26
C GLN A 265 32.40 15.07 3.74
N LEU A 266 31.17 14.62 3.90
CA LEU A 266 30.06 15.47 4.34
C LEU A 266 30.28 16.06 5.75
N LEU A 267 30.90 15.30 6.66
CA LEU A 267 31.24 15.78 8.00
C LEU A 267 32.33 16.88 8.02
N GLN A 268 33.04 17.11 6.92
CA GLN A 268 33.93 18.28 6.79
C GLN A 268 33.16 19.57 6.50
N GLU A 269 31.95 19.46 5.97
CA GLU A 269 31.11 20.60 5.57
C GLU A 269 29.95 20.84 6.53
N LYS A 270 29.46 19.78 7.22
CA LYS A 270 28.27 19.79 8.07
C LYS A 270 28.53 19.05 9.38
N THR A 271 27.91 19.50 10.48
CA THR A 271 27.95 18.82 11.78
C THR A 271 26.83 17.81 11.98
N SER A 272 25.82 17.80 11.10
CA SER A 272 24.67 16.87 11.16
C SER A 272 24.39 16.30 9.78
N ILE A 273 24.41 14.98 9.67
CA ILE A 273 24.13 14.23 8.42
C ILE A 273 22.93 13.34 8.66
N VAL A 274 21.97 13.38 7.75
CA VAL A 274 20.80 12.48 7.77
C VAL A 274 20.74 11.66 6.49
N VAL A 275 20.72 10.35 6.66
CA VAL A 275 20.71 9.37 5.57
C VAL A 275 19.41 8.58 5.59
N ALA A 276 18.73 8.48 4.45
CA ALA A 276 17.61 7.56 4.25
C ALA A 276 18.11 6.28 3.56
N VAL A 277 17.78 5.13 4.12
CA VAL A 277 18.16 3.83 3.53
C VAL A 277 16.96 2.91 3.44
N SER A 278 16.85 2.16 2.34
CA SER A 278 15.89 1.06 2.27
C SER A 278 16.37 -0.12 3.13
N GLU A 279 15.43 -0.81 3.78
CA GLU A 279 15.70 -2.09 4.47
C GLU A 279 16.30 -3.14 3.52
N GLY A 280 16.03 -3.02 2.23
CA GLY A 280 16.39 -3.99 1.18
C GLY A 280 17.64 -3.67 0.40
N ILE A 281 18.48 -2.69 0.80
CA ILE A 281 19.76 -2.44 0.11
C ILE A 281 20.68 -3.66 0.20
N ARG A 282 21.41 -3.91 -0.90
CA ARG A 282 22.27 -5.09 -1.07
C ARG A 282 23.65 -4.69 -1.58
N THR A 283 24.64 -5.43 -1.17
CA THR A 283 25.99 -5.38 -1.76
C THR A 283 25.96 -5.93 -3.19
N GLU A 284 27.05 -5.72 -3.94
CA GLU A 284 27.16 -6.15 -5.35
C GLU A 284 26.96 -7.66 -5.55
N ASP A 285 27.32 -8.47 -4.55
CA ASP A 285 27.10 -9.93 -4.55
C ASP A 285 25.65 -10.34 -4.18
N GLY A 286 24.75 -9.37 -3.92
CA GLY A 286 23.35 -9.59 -3.60
C GLY A 286 23.05 -9.83 -2.12
N THR A 287 24.03 -9.77 -1.24
CA THR A 287 23.84 -9.93 0.22
C THR A 287 23.15 -8.71 0.79
N TYR A 288 22.09 -8.90 1.59
CA TYR A 288 21.44 -7.78 2.28
C TYR A 288 22.36 -7.16 3.32
N VAL A 289 22.41 -5.83 3.36
CA VAL A 289 23.28 -5.11 4.32
C VAL A 289 22.92 -5.43 5.78
N CYS A 290 21.66 -5.66 6.10
CA CYS A 290 21.23 -6.09 7.43
C CYS A 290 21.83 -7.45 7.84
N GLU A 291 22.14 -8.34 6.90
CA GLU A 291 22.74 -9.67 7.17
C GLU A 291 24.22 -9.58 7.53
N LEU A 292 24.90 -8.48 7.18
CA LEU A 292 26.32 -8.27 7.54
C LEU A 292 26.52 -8.04 9.04
N GLY A 293 25.46 -7.64 9.77
CA GLY A 293 25.53 -7.40 11.21
C GLY A 293 25.21 -8.62 12.07
N ASN A 294 24.09 -9.25 11.84
CA ASN A 294 23.63 -10.49 12.51
C ASN A 294 22.49 -11.09 11.68
N SER A 295 22.58 -12.37 11.34
CA SER A 295 21.52 -13.07 10.60
C SER A 295 20.31 -13.32 11.50
N ILE A 296 19.16 -12.71 11.17
CA ILE A 296 17.86 -13.11 11.70
C ILE A 296 17.23 -14.05 10.66
N ASP A 297 17.21 -15.34 10.94
CA ASP A 297 16.71 -16.38 10.01
C ASP A 297 15.17 -16.54 10.04
N PHE A 298 14.41 -15.45 10.27
CA PHE A 298 12.96 -15.55 10.21
C PHE A 298 12.47 -15.35 8.77
N VAL A 299 11.83 -16.40 8.23
CA VAL A 299 11.19 -16.39 6.91
C VAL A 299 9.68 -16.49 7.08
N ASP A 300 8.93 -15.60 6.42
CA ASP A 300 7.47 -15.62 6.46
C ASP A 300 6.88 -16.70 5.54
N ALA A 301 5.54 -16.86 5.59
CA ALA A 301 4.83 -17.86 4.81
C ALA A 301 4.86 -17.63 3.28
N PHE A 302 5.32 -16.47 2.81
CA PHE A 302 5.58 -16.20 1.40
C PHE A 302 7.02 -16.52 0.98
N GLY A 303 7.86 -16.95 1.91
CA GLY A 303 9.29 -17.21 1.69
C GLY A 303 10.17 -15.96 1.79
N HIS A 304 9.63 -14.87 2.35
CA HIS A 304 10.39 -13.64 2.52
C HIS A 304 11.12 -13.60 3.86
N LYS A 305 12.42 -13.33 3.84
CA LYS A 305 13.18 -13.03 5.05
C LYS A 305 12.65 -11.74 5.70
N GLN A 306 12.61 -11.71 7.02
CA GLN A 306 12.37 -10.45 7.73
C GLN A 306 13.63 -9.58 7.63
N LEU A 307 13.53 -8.44 6.94
CA LEU A 307 14.60 -7.46 6.85
C LEU A 307 14.40 -6.43 7.98
N SER A 308 15.44 -6.20 8.77
CA SER A 308 15.52 -5.12 9.76
C SER A 308 16.96 -5.02 10.26
N GLY A 309 17.36 -3.85 10.74
CA GLY A 309 18.69 -3.64 11.30
C GLY A 309 19.72 -3.08 10.33
N THR A 310 19.34 -2.74 9.10
CA THR A 310 20.22 -2.05 8.13
C THR A 310 20.74 -0.74 8.73
N ALA A 311 19.85 0.11 9.30
CA ALA A 311 20.28 1.35 9.94
C ALA A 311 21.18 1.12 11.15
N SER A 312 20.88 0.11 11.96
CA SER A 312 21.68 -0.24 13.14
C SER A 312 23.09 -0.72 12.76
N TYR A 313 23.19 -1.54 11.72
CA TYR A 313 24.47 -1.99 11.19
C TYR A 313 25.32 -0.82 10.65
N LEU A 314 24.73 0.00 9.77
CA LEU A 314 25.42 1.17 9.20
C LEU A 314 25.81 2.19 10.24
N ALA A 315 24.97 2.43 11.25
CA ALA A 315 25.29 3.32 12.36
C ALA A 315 26.50 2.81 13.17
N SER A 316 26.56 1.50 13.44
CA SER A 316 27.68 0.86 14.13
C SER A 316 28.96 0.93 13.28
N TYR A 317 28.86 0.69 11.98
CA TYR A 317 29.98 0.81 11.04
C TYR A 317 30.56 2.24 11.05
N ILE A 318 29.73 3.26 10.91
CA ILE A 318 30.17 4.68 10.92
C ILE A 318 30.76 5.07 12.28
N ALA A 319 30.17 4.62 13.40
CA ALA A 319 30.73 4.86 14.74
C ALA A 319 32.13 4.27 14.88
N GLY A 320 32.38 3.07 14.35
CA GLY A 320 33.70 2.42 14.37
C GLY A 320 34.72 3.11 13.46
N GLU A 321 34.33 3.46 12.24
CA GLU A 321 35.24 4.03 11.24
C GLU A 321 35.59 5.52 11.47
N ILE A 322 34.64 6.31 11.99
CA ILE A 322 34.77 7.77 12.09
C ILE A 322 34.87 8.22 13.55
N GLY A 323 34.23 7.48 14.47
CA GLY A 323 34.19 7.83 15.89
C GLY A 323 33.27 9.04 16.18
N CYS A 324 32.33 9.35 15.29
CA CYS A 324 31.30 10.37 15.52
C CYS A 324 30.07 9.76 16.21
N LYS A 325 29.14 10.60 16.68
CA LYS A 325 27.88 10.12 17.22
C LYS A 325 26.99 9.61 16.08
N THR A 326 26.37 8.44 16.29
CA THR A 326 25.45 7.86 15.33
C THR A 326 24.08 7.58 15.95
N ARG A 327 23.03 7.60 15.14
CA ARG A 327 21.67 7.19 15.49
C ARG A 327 21.11 6.29 14.40
N ALA A 328 20.54 5.15 14.80
CA ALA A 328 19.72 4.32 13.93
C ALA A 328 18.25 4.58 14.26
N ILE A 329 17.44 4.86 13.25
CA ILE A 329 16.01 5.12 13.36
C ILE A 329 15.30 4.20 12.39
N GLU A 330 14.55 3.23 12.92
CA GLU A 330 13.72 2.33 12.14
C GLU A 330 12.27 2.82 12.18
N LEU A 331 11.70 3.24 11.04
CA LEU A 331 10.30 3.67 10.96
C LEU A 331 9.33 2.50 11.15
N SER A 332 9.76 1.29 10.82
CA SER A 332 9.09 0.02 11.09
C SER A 332 7.58 0.07 10.75
N THR A 333 6.72 -0.50 11.60
CA THR A 333 5.26 -0.58 11.36
C THR A 333 4.55 0.77 11.33
N LEU A 334 5.13 1.83 11.91
CA LEU A 334 4.49 3.16 11.93
C LEU A 334 4.29 3.70 10.52
N GLN A 335 5.24 3.53 9.62
CA GLN A 335 5.14 4.05 8.24
C GLN A 335 3.96 3.48 7.44
N ARG A 336 3.46 2.29 7.78
CA ARG A 336 2.29 1.69 7.12
C ARG A 336 0.98 1.85 7.89
N ALA A 337 1.03 2.17 9.19
CA ALA A 337 -0.13 2.21 10.08
C ALA A 337 -0.51 3.62 10.55
N ALA A 338 0.25 4.66 10.16
CA ALA A 338 0.10 6.03 10.65
C ALA A 338 -1.16 6.72 10.11
N SER A 339 -2.33 6.35 10.62
CA SER A 339 -3.61 6.94 10.20
C SER A 339 -3.72 8.44 10.49
N HIS A 340 -3.00 8.94 11.49
CA HIS A 340 -2.92 10.37 11.82
C HIS A 340 -2.24 11.21 10.71
N ALA A 341 -1.36 10.60 9.92
CA ALA A 341 -0.69 11.22 8.77
C ALA A 341 -1.29 10.80 7.43
N ALA A 342 -2.38 10.02 7.42
CA ALA A 342 -2.96 9.52 6.18
C ALA A 342 -3.26 10.64 5.17
N SER A 343 -3.00 10.36 3.88
CA SER A 343 -3.37 11.25 2.78
C SER A 343 -4.86 11.15 2.49
N ARG A 344 -5.54 12.30 2.44
CA ARG A 344 -6.95 12.34 2.07
C ARG A 344 -7.19 11.80 0.66
N VAL A 345 -6.28 12.09 -0.26
CA VAL A 345 -6.35 11.62 -1.65
C VAL A 345 -6.25 10.09 -1.68
N ASP A 346 -5.23 9.52 -1.02
CA ASP A 346 -5.02 8.08 -0.95
C ASP A 346 -6.24 7.34 -0.34
N ILE A 347 -6.83 7.87 0.73
CA ILE A 347 -8.05 7.31 1.33
C ILE A 347 -9.24 7.35 0.36
N LEU A 348 -9.41 8.44 -0.39
CA LEU A 348 -10.49 8.57 -1.37
C LEU A 348 -10.28 7.63 -2.57
N GLU A 349 -9.05 7.53 -3.07
CA GLU A 349 -8.70 6.63 -4.17
C GLU A 349 -8.82 5.16 -3.76
N ALA A 350 -8.39 4.80 -2.56
CA ALA A 350 -8.61 3.46 -2.01
C ALA A 350 -10.10 3.10 -1.96
N TYR A 351 -10.95 4.03 -1.50
CA TYR A 351 -12.39 3.84 -1.51
C TYR A 351 -12.95 3.67 -2.93
N GLN A 352 -12.49 4.49 -3.89
CA GLN A 352 -12.92 4.42 -5.29
C GLN A 352 -12.51 3.09 -5.93
N VAL A 353 -11.28 2.63 -5.67
CA VAL A 353 -10.76 1.34 -6.17
C VAL A 353 -11.60 0.17 -5.66
N GLY A 354 -11.96 0.16 -4.36
CA GLY A 354 -12.86 -0.85 -3.80
C GLY A 354 -14.23 -0.86 -4.50
N GLY A 355 -14.81 0.31 -4.72
CA GLY A 355 -16.07 0.45 -5.46
C GLY A 355 -15.97 0.05 -6.93
N ALA A 356 -14.84 0.38 -7.59
CA ALA A 356 -14.59 0.01 -8.98
C ALA A 356 -14.46 -1.51 -9.16
N ALA A 357 -13.87 -2.21 -8.19
CA ALA A 357 -13.77 -3.67 -8.22
C ALA A 357 -15.14 -4.35 -8.25
N VAL A 358 -16.09 -3.87 -7.45
CA VAL A 358 -17.46 -4.39 -7.46
C VAL A 358 -18.16 -4.06 -8.77
N LYS A 359 -17.98 -2.84 -9.31
CA LYS A 359 -18.59 -2.44 -10.59
C LYS A 359 -18.09 -3.29 -11.74
N ALA A 360 -16.79 -3.53 -11.82
CA ALA A 360 -16.20 -4.38 -12.84
C ALA A 360 -16.79 -5.80 -12.80
N ALA A 361 -16.90 -6.38 -11.60
CA ALA A 361 -17.55 -7.69 -11.45
C ALA A 361 -19.01 -7.66 -11.89
N ASP A 362 -19.81 -6.65 -11.48
CA ASP A 362 -21.22 -6.51 -11.88
C ASP A 362 -21.40 -6.35 -13.40
N GLU A 363 -20.41 -5.75 -14.07
CA GLU A 363 -20.35 -5.61 -15.54
C GLU A 363 -19.90 -6.89 -16.26
N GLY A 364 -19.47 -7.91 -15.52
CA GLY A 364 -19.11 -9.24 -16.02
C GLY A 364 -17.62 -9.52 -16.11
N ASP A 365 -16.77 -8.63 -15.64
CA ASP A 365 -15.33 -8.84 -15.59
C ASP A 365 -14.95 -9.91 -14.54
N THR A 366 -13.94 -10.72 -14.88
CA THR A 366 -13.27 -11.68 -13.98
C THR A 366 -11.80 -11.79 -14.35
N GLY A 367 -10.94 -12.22 -13.43
CA GLY A 367 -9.49 -12.31 -13.68
C GLY A 367 -8.84 -10.94 -13.93
N LYS A 368 -9.39 -9.89 -13.35
CA LYS A 368 -8.93 -8.51 -13.51
C LYS A 368 -8.47 -7.92 -12.18
N MET A 369 -7.59 -6.91 -12.27
CA MET A 369 -7.28 -6.00 -11.16
C MET A 369 -7.72 -4.59 -11.52
N VAL A 370 -8.28 -3.87 -10.54
CA VAL A 370 -8.50 -2.42 -10.69
C VAL A 370 -7.15 -1.71 -10.64
N VAL A 371 -6.95 -0.73 -11.49
CA VAL A 371 -5.74 0.11 -11.52
C VAL A 371 -6.12 1.59 -11.41
N LEU A 372 -5.26 2.35 -10.80
CA LEU A 372 -5.33 3.81 -10.80
C LEU A 372 -4.69 4.35 -12.09
N LYS A 373 -5.35 5.30 -12.70
CA LYS A 373 -4.88 5.97 -13.91
C LYS A 373 -4.85 7.48 -13.68
N ARG A 374 -3.68 8.05 -13.74
CA ARG A 374 -3.52 9.50 -13.69
C ARG A 374 -4.10 10.14 -14.95
N LEU A 375 -5.00 11.10 -14.76
CA LEU A 375 -5.69 11.82 -15.83
C LEU A 375 -5.14 13.23 -16.02
N SER A 376 -4.68 13.87 -14.93
CA SER A 376 -4.09 15.22 -14.93
C SER A 376 -3.23 15.42 -13.69
N ASP A 377 -2.19 16.24 -13.81
CA ASP A 377 -1.31 16.62 -12.69
C ASP A 377 -1.76 17.95 -12.05
N ASP A 378 -2.22 18.89 -12.83
CA ASP A 378 -2.69 20.20 -12.35
C ASP A 378 -4.01 20.62 -13.05
N PRO A 379 -5.15 20.63 -12.35
CA PRO A 379 -5.33 20.03 -11.02
C PRO A 379 -5.19 18.51 -11.06
N TYR A 380 -4.66 17.93 -9.99
CA TYR A 380 -4.52 16.48 -9.87
C TYR A 380 -5.86 15.77 -10.02
N GLN A 381 -5.90 14.79 -10.93
CA GLN A 381 -7.06 13.94 -11.16
C GLN A 381 -6.60 12.50 -11.42
N CYS A 382 -7.27 11.57 -10.78
CA CYS A 382 -7.04 10.14 -10.96
C CYS A 382 -8.37 9.40 -11.14
N GLY A 383 -8.40 8.47 -12.09
CA GLY A 383 -9.52 7.59 -12.36
C GLY A 383 -9.18 6.14 -12.12
N THR A 384 -10.13 5.24 -12.38
CA THR A 384 -9.94 3.80 -12.27
C THR A 384 -10.17 3.11 -13.62
N GLU A 385 -9.35 2.12 -13.92
CA GLU A 385 -9.53 1.16 -15.03
C GLU A 385 -9.38 -0.27 -14.49
N VAL A 386 -9.65 -1.28 -15.31
CA VAL A 386 -9.35 -2.69 -15.02
C VAL A 386 -8.32 -3.21 -16.00
N LYS A 387 -7.41 -4.03 -15.50
CA LYS A 387 -6.37 -4.68 -16.30
C LYS A 387 -6.37 -6.18 -16.02
N ASP A 388 -5.88 -6.95 -16.97
CA ASP A 388 -5.73 -8.39 -16.85
C ASP A 388 -4.73 -8.71 -15.74
N VAL A 389 -5.17 -9.51 -14.76
CA VAL A 389 -4.34 -9.86 -13.59
C VAL A 389 -3.12 -10.69 -13.97
N HIS A 390 -3.16 -11.43 -15.11
CA HIS A 390 -2.02 -12.21 -15.59
C HIS A 390 -0.82 -11.35 -16.01
N LYS A 391 -1.06 -10.08 -16.30
CA LYS A 391 -0.01 -9.10 -16.65
C LYS A 391 0.52 -8.32 -15.45
N ILE A 392 0.02 -8.62 -14.25
CA ILE A 392 0.34 -7.90 -13.02
C ILE A 392 0.93 -8.85 -11.99
N ALA A 393 0.32 -10.03 -11.81
CA ALA A 393 0.77 -11.01 -10.84
C ALA A 393 2.22 -11.45 -11.12
N ASN A 394 3.05 -11.37 -10.09
CA ASN A 394 4.49 -11.69 -10.13
C ASN A 394 5.35 -10.74 -11.00
N ASP A 395 4.86 -9.52 -11.27
CA ASP A 395 5.62 -8.45 -11.93
C ASP A 395 5.78 -7.27 -10.96
N GLU A 396 6.98 -6.71 -10.84
CA GLU A 396 7.31 -5.64 -9.89
C GLU A 396 7.68 -4.34 -10.63
N LYS A 397 7.09 -3.23 -10.19
CA LYS A 397 7.41 -1.88 -10.67
C LYS A 397 8.50 -1.25 -9.80
N LEU A 398 9.71 -1.23 -10.30
CA LEU A 398 10.87 -0.62 -9.64
C LEU A 398 10.97 0.89 -9.90
N VAL A 399 11.75 1.58 -9.07
CA VAL A 399 12.12 2.99 -9.32
C VAL A 399 13.04 3.04 -10.53
N PRO A 400 12.75 3.88 -11.56
CA PRO A 400 13.61 4.00 -12.72
C PRO A 400 15.01 4.54 -12.36
N GLU A 401 16.06 4.04 -13.01
CA GLU A 401 17.45 4.51 -12.81
C GLU A 401 17.62 6.00 -13.18
N THR A 402 16.75 6.52 -14.04
CA THR A 402 16.75 7.92 -14.53
C THR A 402 15.59 8.72 -13.91
N GLY A 403 15.44 8.66 -12.61
CA GLY A 403 14.39 9.37 -11.87
C GLY A 403 14.86 10.71 -11.31
#